data_66d3ed8e45d97b69297b2415fd0730a3
#
_entry.id   66d3ed8e45d97b69297b2415fd0730a3
#
_cell.length_a   1.000
_cell.length_b   1.000
_cell.length_c   1.000
_cell.angle_alpha   90.00
_cell.angle_beta   90.00
_cell.angle_gamma   90.00
#
_symmetry.space_group_name_H-M   'P 1'
#
loop_
_entity.id
_entity.type
_entity.pdbx_description
1 polymer ?
#
loop_
_entity_poly.entity_id
_entity_poly.type
_entity_poly.pdbx_seq_one_letter_code
_entity_poly.pdbx_strand_id
1 'polypeptide(L)'
;VGLALKRVSSRNTSTHPGETAQTRVLTSGDLTPPSLSTSTLDAPSEALDAEEVARLHTWAKMVIGLCVIGVALLLLVRGDPIATRLFVGTLAVVALCYSWLHWVTSRRDRYNPRTIHLASQITGLASHAAAYYFGLFSPYPAIVGIGIYVYSLGNNFRYAFLNYFTMAVGHAVLSGLIITGQLADRGLIHADYLRPREQIVLQLCVQSVFLIALLLGRMSRSRSSEILSRMERAVREVAHREALLSEARLELDRAKWFGGPGRYTDHVCGSFVLGPIIGRGAMGEVYAAEHIDSGRAAAVKLLQRSVQADTEQLSRFLREAEIASSLNVDNVVRVLETSTPDAPLPYLVMERLQGEDLAQCLRERGSLPVPNVVELVRQITTGLEAARRADIVHRDLKPHNLFLHKQGKRRVWKILDFGVSKLSSDGNTLTEGDVIGTPAYMAPEQARGHEVDHRADLYSLAIITYRSLTGHAAFSGKQVPEVLYSVVHRMPIRPSRLAKLPTDIDAVLAIAMAKDPADRFANGRELYNALANAASGKLDEQIRRRAARLVAKRPWGVEQSSF
;
A
#
# COMPACT_ATOMS: atom_id res chain seq x y z
N VAL A 1 -38.75 29.70 3.12
CA VAL A 1 -39.90 29.14 2.44
C VAL A 1 -40.06 27.71 2.90
N GLY A 2 -41.07 27.50 3.77
CA GLY A 2 -41.40 26.25 4.41
C GLY A 2 -42.45 25.47 3.65
N LEU A 3 -42.99 24.46 4.31
CA LEU A 3 -44.14 23.56 4.01
C LEU A 3 -43.67 22.11 3.74
N ALA A 4 -44.28 21.04 4.27
CA ALA A 4 -45.40 20.87 5.18
C ALA A 4 -45.42 19.39 5.62
N LEU A 5 -45.66 19.17 6.89
CA LEU A 5 -46.06 17.89 7.49
C LEU A 5 -47.43 17.44 6.99
N LYS A 6 -47.61 16.19 6.61
CA LYS A 6 -48.92 15.56 6.49
C LYS A 6 -49.03 14.36 7.42
N ARG A 7 -49.77 14.57 8.52
CA ARG A 7 -50.36 13.50 9.36
C ARG A 7 -51.47 12.84 8.54
N VAL A 8 -51.59 11.52 8.65
CA VAL A 8 -52.88 10.82 8.40
C VAL A 8 -53.17 9.91 9.59
N SER A 9 -54.38 10.09 10.05
CA SER A 9 -55.06 9.64 11.24
C SER A 9 -55.49 8.18 11.17
N SER A 10 -55.51 7.59 12.35
CA SER A 10 -56.17 6.41 12.86
C SER A 10 -57.49 5.97 12.20
N ARG A 11 -57.71 4.64 12.12
CA ARG A 11 -59.01 4.01 12.45
C ARG A 11 -58.81 2.61 13.06
N ASN A 12 -59.42 2.47 14.23
CA ASN A 12 -59.64 1.23 14.99
C ASN A 12 -60.61 0.29 14.26
N THR A 13 -60.45 -1.04 14.44
CA THR A 13 -61.52 -1.94 14.89
C THR A 13 -60.93 -3.30 15.32
N SER A 14 -60.99 -3.61 16.60
CA SER A 14 -61.56 -4.74 17.38
C SER A 14 -61.23 -6.21 17.01
N THR A 15 -60.66 -6.88 18.01
CA THR A 15 -61.05 -8.18 18.67
C THR A 15 -60.63 -9.49 17.99
N HIS A 16 -59.76 -10.29 18.55
CA HIS A 16 -59.86 -11.37 19.54
C HIS A 16 -58.49 -12.07 19.82
N PRO A 17 -58.34 -12.81 20.94
CA PRO A 17 -57.06 -13.03 21.58
C PRO A 17 -56.47 -14.42 21.33
N GLY A 18 -55.15 -14.51 21.49
CA GLY A 18 -54.50 -15.82 21.77
C GLY A 18 -53.50 -16.30 20.74
N GLU A 19 -52.36 -15.64 20.65
CA GLU A 19 -51.14 -16.32 20.21
C GLU A 19 -49.93 -15.69 20.92
N THR A 20 -49.23 -16.53 21.67
CA THR A 20 -48.00 -16.24 22.39
C THR A 20 -46.93 -15.73 21.42
N ALA A 21 -46.57 -14.46 21.56
CA ALA A 21 -45.43 -13.87 20.88
C ALA A 21 -44.15 -14.54 21.40
N GLN A 22 -43.64 -15.52 20.68
CA GLN A 22 -42.26 -15.96 20.80
C GLN A 22 -41.38 -14.83 20.29
N THR A 23 -40.71 -14.17 21.22
CA THR A 23 -39.62 -13.24 20.93
C THR A 23 -38.51 -14.04 20.24
N ARG A 24 -38.46 -13.94 18.91
CA ARG A 24 -37.33 -14.44 18.11
C ARG A 24 -36.11 -13.63 18.49
N VAL A 25 -35.27 -14.19 19.33
CA VAL A 25 -33.91 -13.70 19.54
C VAL A 25 -33.21 -13.85 18.18
N LEU A 26 -32.98 -12.76 17.49
CA LEU A 26 -32.11 -12.70 16.31
C LEU A 26 -30.71 -13.11 16.79
N THR A 27 -30.34 -14.35 16.54
CA THR A 27 -28.97 -14.81 16.66
C THR A 27 -28.12 -14.07 15.64
N SER A 28 -26.91 -13.68 16.04
CA SER A 28 -25.93 -12.87 15.32
C SER A 28 -25.37 -13.51 14.03
N GLY A 29 -26.14 -14.36 13.36
CA GLY A 29 -25.74 -15.10 12.16
C GLY A 29 -26.23 -14.55 10.82
N ASP A 30 -27.15 -13.57 10.79
CA ASP A 30 -27.83 -13.17 9.53
C ASP A 30 -27.42 -11.78 8.97
N LEU A 31 -26.30 -11.22 9.42
CA LEU A 31 -25.68 -10.04 8.80
C LEU A 31 -24.37 -10.43 8.14
N THR A 32 -24.47 -11.22 7.08
CA THR A 32 -23.40 -11.22 6.08
C THR A 32 -23.47 -9.88 5.33
N PRO A 33 -22.50 -8.99 5.49
CA PRO A 33 -22.42 -7.83 4.61
C PRO A 33 -22.23 -8.34 3.18
N PRO A 34 -22.83 -7.67 2.15
CA PRO A 34 -22.60 -8.06 0.77
C PRO A 34 -21.09 -8.10 0.54
N SER A 35 -20.61 -9.21 0.03
CA SER A 35 -19.22 -9.38 -0.40
C SER A 35 -18.92 -8.31 -1.45
N LEU A 36 -18.42 -7.17 -1.02
CA LEU A 36 -17.73 -6.23 -1.89
C LEU A 36 -16.53 -7.02 -2.42
N SER A 37 -16.64 -7.45 -3.68
CA SER A 37 -15.53 -7.95 -4.44
C SER A 37 -14.35 -7.00 -4.19
N THR A 38 -13.30 -7.51 -3.55
CA THR A 38 -12.04 -6.81 -3.36
C THR A 38 -11.41 -6.61 -4.75
N SER A 39 -11.89 -5.58 -5.46
CA SER A 39 -11.12 -5.01 -6.55
C SER A 39 -9.87 -4.45 -5.88
N THR A 40 -8.76 -5.13 -6.12
CA THR A 40 -7.40 -4.69 -5.85
C THR A 40 -7.33 -3.19 -6.06
N LEU A 41 -7.07 -2.43 -4.99
CA LEU A 41 -6.67 -1.03 -5.10
C LEU A 41 -5.30 -1.05 -5.78
N ASP A 42 -5.36 -1.00 -7.10
CA ASP A 42 -4.20 -0.84 -7.97
C ASP A 42 -3.42 0.39 -7.50
N ALA A 43 -2.12 0.37 -7.64
CA ALA A 43 -1.31 1.56 -7.36
C ALA A 43 -1.89 2.76 -8.14
N PRO A 44 -1.82 4.00 -7.62
CA PRO A 44 -2.44 5.16 -8.28
C PRO A 44 -2.02 5.36 -9.73
N SER A 45 -0.78 5.01 -10.07
CA SER A 45 -0.30 4.94 -11.45
C SER A 45 -1.11 3.93 -12.28
N GLU A 46 -1.42 2.77 -11.73
CA GLU A 46 -2.22 1.74 -12.39
C GLU A 46 -3.70 2.13 -12.49
N ALA A 47 -4.23 2.85 -11.50
CA ALA A 47 -5.59 3.40 -11.56
C ALA A 47 -5.72 4.51 -12.62
N LEU A 48 -4.70 5.39 -12.73
CA LEU A 48 -4.64 6.41 -13.76
C LEU A 48 -4.47 5.82 -15.17
N ASP A 49 -3.65 4.77 -15.30
CA ASP A 49 -3.48 4.04 -16.56
C ASP A 49 -4.77 3.28 -16.93
N ALA A 50 -5.49 2.70 -15.96
CA ALA A 50 -6.78 2.07 -16.17
C ALA A 50 -7.85 3.08 -16.63
N GLU A 51 -7.88 4.27 -16.03
CA GLU A 51 -8.78 5.35 -16.45
C GLU A 51 -8.44 5.85 -17.86
N GLU A 52 -7.16 5.96 -18.20
CA GLU A 52 -6.71 6.32 -19.55
C GLU A 52 -7.15 5.28 -20.58
N VAL A 53 -6.97 4.00 -20.28
CA VAL A 53 -7.42 2.89 -21.15
C VAL A 53 -8.95 2.91 -21.33
N ALA A 54 -9.72 3.07 -20.25
CA ALA A 54 -11.18 3.13 -20.30
C ALA A 54 -11.69 4.33 -21.13
N ARG A 55 -11.06 5.49 -20.98
CA ARG A 55 -11.35 6.70 -21.74
C ARG A 55 -11.06 6.50 -23.23
N LEU A 56 -9.89 5.95 -23.56
CA LEU A 56 -9.50 5.66 -24.95
C LEU A 56 -10.42 4.62 -25.60
N HIS A 57 -10.84 3.61 -24.84
CA HIS A 57 -11.81 2.62 -25.29
C HIS A 57 -13.17 3.25 -25.64
N THR A 58 -13.66 4.14 -24.78
CA THR A 58 -14.90 4.86 -25.03
C THR A 58 -14.76 5.82 -26.21
N TRP A 59 -13.65 6.53 -26.30
CA TRP A 59 -13.34 7.41 -27.42
C TRP A 59 -13.27 6.63 -28.75
N ALA A 60 -12.64 5.47 -28.77
CA ALA A 60 -12.59 4.60 -29.96
C ALA A 60 -13.99 4.23 -30.47
N LYS A 61 -14.91 3.85 -29.60
CA LYS A 61 -16.30 3.55 -29.95
C LYS A 61 -17.01 4.78 -30.56
N MET A 62 -16.81 5.96 -29.97
CA MET A 62 -17.41 7.20 -30.47
C MET A 62 -16.90 7.54 -31.87
N VAL A 63 -15.61 7.42 -32.11
CA VAL A 63 -15.01 7.73 -33.43
C VAL A 63 -15.46 6.73 -34.48
N ILE A 64 -15.56 5.44 -34.16
CA ILE A 64 -16.14 4.43 -35.07
C ILE A 64 -17.59 4.82 -35.42
N GLY A 65 -18.38 5.22 -34.45
CA GLY A 65 -19.74 5.75 -34.70
C GLY A 65 -19.76 6.98 -35.62
N LEU A 66 -18.82 7.91 -35.44
CA LEU A 66 -18.67 9.05 -36.34
C LEU A 66 -18.28 8.66 -37.76
N CYS A 67 -17.49 7.59 -37.94
CA CYS A 67 -17.19 7.06 -39.28
C CYS A 67 -18.46 6.53 -39.98
N VAL A 68 -19.33 5.85 -39.24
CA VAL A 68 -20.64 5.39 -39.78
C VAL A 68 -21.50 6.56 -40.21
N ILE A 69 -21.56 7.61 -39.40
CA ILE A 69 -22.28 8.87 -39.74
C ILE A 69 -21.65 9.49 -40.99
N GLY A 70 -20.30 9.51 -41.07
CA GLY A 70 -19.59 10.03 -42.24
C GLY A 70 -19.95 9.28 -43.54
N VAL A 71 -20.07 7.95 -43.48
CA VAL A 71 -20.54 7.15 -44.61
C VAL A 71 -21.98 7.49 -45.00
N ALA A 72 -22.87 7.65 -44.02
CA ALA A 72 -24.27 8.06 -44.26
C ALA A 72 -24.36 9.45 -44.93
N LEU A 73 -23.52 10.40 -44.49
CA LEU A 73 -23.45 11.74 -45.10
C LEU A 73 -23.02 11.69 -46.57
N LEU A 74 -22.09 10.81 -46.93
CA LEU A 74 -21.67 10.62 -48.34
C LEU A 74 -22.80 10.14 -49.27
N LEU A 75 -23.80 9.46 -48.71
CA LEU A 75 -25.01 9.03 -49.46
C LEU A 75 -25.98 10.17 -49.67
N LEU A 76 -25.96 11.18 -48.79
CA LEU A 76 -26.90 12.30 -48.82
C LEU A 76 -26.35 13.53 -49.55
N VAL A 77 -25.05 13.75 -49.51
CA VAL A 77 -24.41 14.98 -50.02
C VAL A 77 -23.36 14.62 -51.07
N ARG A 78 -23.51 15.13 -52.28
CA ARG A 78 -22.55 15.03 -53.36
C ARG A 78 -21.52 16.16 -53.30
N GLY A 79 -20.29 15.85 -52.93
CA GLY A 79 -19.16 16.79 -52.93
C GLY A 79 -18.30 16.67 -54.20
N ASP A 80 -17.20 17.43 -54.27
CA ASP A 80 -16.19 17.31 -55.30
C ASP A 80 -15.63 15.87 -55.39
N PRO A 81 -15.46 15.30 -56.58
CA PRO A 81 -15.04 13.90 -56.71
C PRO A 81 -13.66 13.59 -56.13
N ILE A 82 -12.74 14.57 -56.09
CA ILE A 82 -11.39 14.42 -55.54
C ILE A 82 -11.44 14.46 -54.02
N ALA A 83 -12.12 15.46 -53.48
CA ALA A 83 -12.31 15.63 -52.02
C ALA A 83 -13.08 14.44 -51.44
N THR A 84 -14.11 13.93 -52.16
CA THR A 84 -14.87 12.76 -51.75
C THR A 84 -14.00 11.51 -51.68
N ARG A 85 -13.15 11.22 -52.68
CA ARG A 85 -12.20 10.08 -52.64
C ARG A 85 -11.22 10.16 -51.47
N LEU A 86 -10.69 11.35 -51.20
CA LEU A 86 -9.81 11.56 -50.04
C LEU A 86 -10.55 11.33 -48.73
N PHE A 87 -11.79 11.77 -48.61
CA PHE A 87 -12.61 11.58 -47.42
C PHE A 87 -12.97 10.09 -47.18
N VAL A 88 -13.32 9.35 -48.24
CA VAL A 88 -13.56 7.90 -48.15
C VAL A 88 -12.31 7.17 -47.65
N GLY A 89 -11.13 7.51 -48.24
CA GLY A 89 -9.86 7.00 -47.75
C GLY A 89 -9.60 7.31 -46.27
N THR A 90 -9.92 8.53 -45.84
CA THR A 90 -9.82 8.95 -44.43
C THR A 90 -10.71 8.08 -43.54
N LEU A 91 -11.99 7.91 -43.90
CA LEU A 91 -12.91 7.09 -43.10
C LEU A 91 -12.41 5.65 -42.96
N ALA A 92 -11.86 5.05 -44.03
CA ALA A 92 -11.29 3.74 -43.96
C ALA A 92 -10.07 3.66 -43.01
N VAL A 93 -9.12 4.58 -43.13
CA VAL A 93 -7.94 4.65 -42.26
C VAL A 93 -8.34 4.85 -40.80
N VAL A 94 -9.23 5.80 -40.53
CA VAL A 94 -9.69 6.11 -39.18
C VAL A 94 -10.43 4.91 -38.59
N ALA A 95 -11.36 4.27 -39.34
CA ALA A 95 -12.10 3.10 -38.87
C ALA A 95 -11.17 1.92 -38.53
N LEU A 96 -10.17 1.65 -39.38
CA LEU A 96 -9.18 0.61 -39.13
C LEU A 96 -8.32 0.92 -37.89
N CYS A 97 -7.81 2.13 -37.78
CA CYS A 97 -6.99 2.54 -36.63
C CYS A 97 -7.77 2.46 -35.31
N TYR A 98 -9.01 2.94 -35.29
CA TYR A 98 -9.81 2.91 -34.06
C TYR A 98 -10.38 1.52 -33.74
N SER A 99 -10.66 0.68 -34.72
CA SER A 99 -10.96 -0.73 -34.51
C SER A 99 -9.77 -1.48 -33.90
N TRP A 100 -8.57 -1.20 -34.40
CA TRP A 100 -7.34 -1.74 -33.82
C TRP A 100 -7.09 -1.19 -32.40
N LEU A 101 -7.27 0.12 -32.19
CA LEU A 101 -7.14 0.74 -30.87
C LEU A 101 -8.16 0.13 -29.86
N HIS A 102 -9.40 -0.06 -30.29
CA HIS A 102 -10.42 -0.73 -29.50
C HIS A 102 -10.01 -2.16 -29.12
N TRP A 103 -9.44 -2.93 -30.05
CA TRP A 103 -8.94 -4.28 -29.79
C TRP A 103 -7.74 -4.28 -28.83
N VAL A 104 -6.81 -3.33 -28.96
CA VAL A 104 -5.68 -3.18 -28.03
C VAL A 104 -6.15 -2.80 -26.62
N THR A 105 -7.07 -1.83 -26.52
CA THR A 105 -7.57 -1.37 -25.22
C THR A 105 -8.57 -2.33 -24.55
N SER A 106 -9.06 -3.34 -25.26
CA SER A 106 -9.91 -4.40 -24.68
C SER A 106 -9.15 -5.35 -23.76
N ARG A 107 -7.82 -5.38 -23.81
CA ARG A 107 -6.96 -6.19 -22.94
C ARG A 107 -5.86 -5.34 -22.34
N ARG A 108 -5.83 -5.30 -21.02
CA ARG A 108 -4.91 -4.46 -20.21
C ARG A 108 -3.43 -4.79 -20.44
N ASP A 109 -3.11 -6.06 -20.72
CA ASP A 109 -1.78 -6.58 -21.02
C ASP A 109 -1.16 -6.05 -22.33
N ARG A 110 -1.99 -5.51 -23.24
CA ARG A 110 -1.57 -4.96 -24.54
C ARG A 110 -1.38 -3.45 -24.54
N TYR A 111 -1.69 -2.78 -23.43
CA TYR A 111 -1.58 -1.34 -23.35
C TYR A 111 -0.12 -0.89 -23.50
N ASN A 112 0.13 -0.02 -24.49
CA ASN A 112 1.42 0.62 -24.71
C ASN A 112 1.22 2.08 -25.17
N PRO A 113 1.70 3.08 -24.43
CA PRO A 113 1.55 4.49 -24.79
C PRO A 113 2.10 4.87 -26.16
N ARG A 114 3.15 4.17 -26.66
CA ARG A 114 3.73 4.43 -27.98
C ARG A 114 2.78 4.02 -29.11
N THR A 115 2.07 2.90 -28.96
CA THR A 115 1.12 2.43 -29.99
C THR A 115 -0.09 3.35 -30.09
N ILE A 116 -0.57 3.85 -28.96
CA ILE A 116 -1.66 4.83 -28.91
C ILE A 116 -1.24 6.15 -29.59
N HIS A 117 -0.02 6.63 -29.29
CA HIS A 117 0.51 7.81 -29.92
C HIS A 117 0.61 7.65 -31.44
N LEU A 118 1.11 6.51 -31.94
CA LEU A 118 1.18 6.23 -33.37
C LEU A 118 -0.21 6.26 -34.02
N ALA A 119 -1.20 5.62 -33.42
CA ALA A 119 -2.59 5.65 -33.89
C ALA A 119 -3.13 7.10 -33.94
N SER A 120 -2.84 7.92 -32.92
CA SER A 120 -3.27 9.33 -32.89
C SER A 120 -2.62 10.16 -33.99
N GLN A 121 -1.35 9.93 -34.34
CA GLN A 121 -0.68 10.63 -35.42
C GLN A 121 -1.25 10.24 -36.79
N ILE A 122 -1.46 8.94 -37.04
CA ILE A 122 -2.04 8.47 -38.31
C ILE A 122 -3.45 9.03 -38.51
N THR A 123 -4.30 8.95 -37.50
CA THR A 123 -5.68 9.45 -37.59
C THR A 123 -5.72 10.96 -37.65
N GLY A 124 -4.78 11.64 -37.01
CA GLY A 124 -4.63 13.08 -37.10
C GLY A 124 -4.27 13.55 -38.50
N LEU A 125 -3.27 12.95 -39.12
CA LEU A 125 -2.93 13.25 -40.50
C LEU A 125 -4.12 12.96 -41.44
N ALA A 126 -4.80 11.84 -41.25
CA ALA A 126 -6.00 11.49 -42.03
C ALA A 126 -7.13 12.53 -41.85
N SER A 127 -7.31 13.11 -40.66
CA SER A 127 -8.34 14.11 -40.39
C SER A 127 -8.21 15.39 -41.24
N HIS A 128 -7.02 15.68 -41.75
CA HIS A 128 -6.82 16.85 -42.64
C HIS A 128 -7.50 16.67 -44.01
N ALA A 129 -7.59 15.43 -44.50
CA ALA A 129 -8.34 15.15 -45.73
C ALA A 129 -9.84 15.27 -45.49
N ALA A 130 -10.33 14.90 -44.30
CA ALA A 130 -11.72 15.17 -43.91
C ALA A 130 -11.98 16.69 -43.76
N ALA A 131 -11.03 17.44 -43.18
CA ALA A 131 -11.14 18.89 -43.10
C ALA A 131 -11.19 19.53 -44.50
N TYR A 132 -10.41 19.00 -45.47
CA TYR A 132 -10.45 19.46 -46.85
C TYR A 132 -11.80 19.14 -47.52
N TYR A 133 -12.42 18.00 -47.25
CA TYR A 133 -13.76 17.63 -47.76
C TYR A 133 -14.86 18.54 -47.21
N PHE A 134 -14.90 18.80 -45.90
CA PHE A 134 -15.92 19.63 -45.28
C PHE A 134 -15.69 21.14 -45.51
N GLY A 135 -14.47 21.54 -45.84
CA GLY A 135 -14.01 22.90 -45.92
C GLY A 135 -13.16 23.29 -44.71
N LEU A 136 -11.94 23.78 -44.95
CA LEU A 136 -10.98 24.14 -43.88
C LEU A 136 -11.45 25.32 -43.03
N PHE A 137 -12.33 26.14 -43.57
CA PHE A 137 -12.95 27.29 -42.89
C PHE A 137 -14.37 26.99 -42.39
N SER A 138 -14.78 25.72 -42.41
CA SER A 138 -16.04 25.22 -41.86
C SER A 138 -15.96 24.99 -40.35
N PRO A 139 -17.05 24.61 -39.65
CA PRO A 139 -17.02 24.18 -38.25
C PRO A 139 -16.27 22.86 -37.98
N TYR A 140 -15.87 22.11 -39.02
CA TYR A 140 -15.20 20.81 -38.85
C TYR A 140 -13.92 20.84 -37.98
N PRO A 141 -13.05 21.87 -38.03
CA PRO A 141 -11.88 21.97 -37.16
C PRO A 141 -12.21 21.90 -35.65
N ALA A 142 -13.43 22.22 -35.23
CA ALA A 142 -13.84 22.04 -33.83
C ALA A 142 -13.82 20.55 -33.41
N ILE A 143 -14.16 19.63 -34.32
CA ILE A 143 -14.09 18.18 -34.09
C ILE A 143 -12.64 17.75 -33.87
N VAL A 144 -11.71 18.29 -34.64
CA VAL A 144 -10.26 18.06 -34.46
C VAL A 144 -9.80 18.59 -33.08
N GLY A 145 -10.31 19.73 -32.64
CA GLY A 145 -10.08 20.29 -31.31
C GLY A 145 -10.49 19.33 -30.17
N ILE A 146 -11.62 18.65 -30.31
CA ILE A 146 -12.05 17.62 -29.35
C ILE A 146 -11.03 16.47 -29.30
N GLY A 147 -10.52 16.03 -30.45
CA GLY A 147 -9.46 15.02 -30.51
C GLY A 147 -8.19 15.48 -29.77
N ILE A 148 -7.73 16.72 -30.00
CA ILE A 148 -6.59 17.31 -29.29
C ILE A 148 -6.82 17.31 -27.79
N TYR A 149 -8.00 17.71 -27.33
CA TYR A 149 -8.37 17.70 -25.90
C TYR A 149 -8.27 16.29 -25.30
N VAL A 150 -8.88 15.27 -25.93
CA VAL A 150 -8.90 13.89 -25.42
C VAL A 150 -7.48 13.33 -25.29
N TYR A 151 -6.64 13.53 -26.29
CA TYR A 151 -5.24 13.08 -26.23
C TYR A 151 -4.39 13.90 -25.25
N SER A 152 -4.75 15.15 -24.98
CA SER A 152 -4.07 16.00 -23.99
C SER A 152 -4.32 15.57 -22.55
N LEU A 153 -5.33 14.75 -22.30
CA LEU A 153 -5.59 14.10 -21.00
C LEU A 153 -4.62 12.95 -20.70
N GLY A 154 -3.83 12.49 -21.66
CA GLY A 154 -2.84 11.42 -21.49
C GLY A 154 -1.69 11.81 -20.56
N ASN A 155 -0.96 10.79 -20.10
CA ASN A 155 0.10 10.94 -19.09
C ASN A 155 1.33 11.70 -19.64
N ASN A 156 1.65 11.52 -20.91
CA ASN A 156 2.88 12.04 -21.52
C ASN A 156 2.67 13.36 -22.25
N PHE A 157 3.22 14.46 -21.69
CA PHE A 157 3.15 15.78 -22.29
C PHE A 157 3.74 15.83 -23.71
N ARG A 158 4.85 15.12 -23.98
CA ARG A 158 5.51 15.13 -25.29
C ARG A 158 4.58 14.59 -26.38
N TYR A 159 3.82 13.53 -26.08
CA TYR A 159 2.86 12.95 -27.03
C TYR A 159 1.64 13.86 -27.25
N ALA A 160 1.14 14.49 -26.19
CA ALA A 160 0.06 15.46 -26.29
C ALA A 160 0.47 16.67 -27.14
N PHE A 161 1.65 17.22 -26.89
CA PHE A 161 2.19 18.35 -27.64
C PHE A 161 2.47 18.00 -29.11
N LEU A 162 3.05 16.83 -29.38
CA LEU A 162 3.32 16.41 -30.76
C LEU A 162 2.02 16.19 -31.54
N ASN A 163 0.99 15.66 -30.91
CA ASN A 163 -0.33 15.52 -31.52
C ASN A 163 -0.94 16.89 -31.86
N TYR A 164 -0.94 17.82 -30.91
CA TYR A 164 -1.35 19.22 -31.14
C TYR A 164 -0.57 19.84 -32.29
N PHE A 165 0.77 19.74 -32.28
CA PHE A 165 1.64 20.33 -33.28
C PHE A 165 1.34 19.81 -34.69
N THR A 166 1.19 18.49 -34.85
CA THR A 166 0.83 17.89 -36.14
C THR A 166 -0.50 18.40 -36.65
N MET A 167 -1.51 18.52 -35.78
CA MET A 167 -2.83 19.03 -36.15
C MET A 167 -2.81 20.50 -36.50
N ALA A 168 -2.18 21.32 -35.67
CA ALA A 168 -2.13 22.76 -35.85
C ALA A 168 -1.33 23.15 -37.11
N VAL A 169 -0.15 22.56 -37.27
CA VAL A 169 0.71 22.85 -38.45
C VAL A 169 0.08 22.32 -39.73
N GLY A 170 -0.44 21.09 -39.74
CA GLY A 170 -1.08 20.52 -40.93
C GLY A 170 -2.28 21.36 -41.40
N HIS A 171 -3.14 21.78 -40.45
CA HIS A 171 -4.27 22.66 -40.75
C HIS A 171 -3.80 24.05 -41.25
N ALA A 172 -2.76 24.64 -40.65
CA ALA A 172 -2.22 25.93 -41.06
C ALA A 172 -1.61 25.90 -42.47
N VAL A 173 -0.89 24.82 -42.80
CA VAL A 173 -0.29 24.62 -44.13
C VAL A 173 -1.38 24.49 -45.18
N LEU A 174 -2.38 23.62 -44.96
CA LEU A 174 -3.47 23.43 -45.92
C LEU A 174 -4.26 24.74 -46.14
N SER A 175 -4.61 25.43 -45.07
CA SER A 175 -5.31 26.72 -45.15
C SER A 175 -4.47 27.78 -45.88
N GLY A 176 -3.15 27.82 -45.61
CA GLY A 176 -2.21 28.74 -46.28
C GLY A 176 -2.15 28.47 -47.78
N LEU A 177 -2.12 27.21 -48.22
CA LEU A 177 -2.15 26.83 -49.64
C LEU A 177 -3.44 27.25 -50.33
N ILE A 178 -4.58 27.21 -49.67
CA ILE A 178 -5.85 27.70 -50.21
C ILE A 178 -5.86 29.24 -50.26
N ILE A 179 -5.46 29.91 -49.18
CA ILE A 179 -5.41 31.39 -49.13
C ILE A 179 -4.50 31.98 -50.21
N THR A 180 -3.38 31.31 -50.49
CA THR A 180 -2.44 31.74 -51.54
C THR A 180 -2.82 31.29 -52.97
N GLY A 181 -3.93 30.55 -53.12
CA GLY A 181 -4.42 30.06 -54.41
C GLY A 181 -3.61 28.91 -55.02
N GLN A 182 -2.67 28.31 -54.26
CA GLN A 182 -1.87 27.14 -54.69
C GLN A 182 -2.66 25.84 -54.64
N LEU A 183 -3.66 25.76 -53.78
CA LEU A 183 -4.58 24.61 -53.64
C LEU A 183 -6.02 25.12 -53.85
N ALA A 184 -6.80 24.45 -54.72
CA ALA A 184 -8.20 24.78 -54.91
C ALA A 184 -9.03 24.43 -53.69
N ASP A 185 -9.91 25.31 -53.22
CA ASP A 185 -10.90 24.98 -52.21
C ASP A 185 -12.00 24.09 -52.82
N ARG A 186 -11.98 22.79 -52.46
CA ARG A 186 -12.94 21.76 -52.94
C ARG A 186 -13.87 21.28 -51.85
N GLY A 187 -13.92 22.01 -50.73
CA GLY A 187 -14.76 21.65 -49.57
C GLY A 187 -16.26 21.76 -49.87
N LEU A 188 -17.09 21.10 -49.13
CA LEU A 188 -18.57 21.26 -49.15
C LEU A 188 -18.97 22.70 -48.82
N ILE A 189 -18.25 23.34 -47.93
CA ILE A 189 -18.42 24.73 -47.54
C ILE A 189 -17.22 25.48 -48.10
N HIS A 190 -17.42 26.15 -49.23
CA HIS A 190 -16.39 26.96 -49.89
C HIS A 190 -16.17 28.26 -49.16
N ALA A 191 -14.93 28.74 -49.14
CA ALA A 191 -14.58 30.03 -48.58
C ALA A 191 -14.44 31.14 -49.65
N ASP A 192 -14.90 30.90 -50.86
CA ASP A 192 -14.78 31.82 -52.00
C ASP A 192 -15.45 33.19 -51.77
N TYR A 193 -16.44 33.24 -50.86
CA TYR A 193 -17.11 34.45 -50.44
C TYR A 193 -16.30 35.30 -49.43
N LEU A 194 -15.26 34.69 -48.83
CA LEU A 194 -14.42 35.38 -47.85
C LEU A 194 -13.18 35.97 -48.51
N ARG A 195 -12.85 37.20 -48.13
CA ARG A 195 -11.60 37.83 -48.55
C ARG A 195 -10.42 37.14 -47.87
N PRO A 196 -9.21 37.17 -48.47
CA PRO A 196 -8.02 36.54 -47.85
C PRO A 196 -7.75 36.98 -46.40
N ARG A 197 -8.05 38.23 -46.06
CA ARG A 197 -7.92 38.73 -44.68
C ARG A 197 -8.87 38.06 -43.73
N GLU A 198 -10.09 37.80 -44.14
CA GLU A 198 -11.12 37.13 -43.34
C GLU A 198 -10.78 35.65 -43.14
N GLN A 199 -10.24 35.00 -44.19
CA GLN A 199 -9.74 33.62 -44.09
C GLN A 199 -8.57 33.51 -43.10
N ILE A 200 -7.63 34.50 -43.08
CA ILE A 200 -6.54 34.55 -42.11
C ILE A 200 -7.09 34.68 -40.67
N VAL A 201 -8.08 35.57 -40.45
CA VAL A 201 -8.69 35.73 -39.12
C VAL A 201 -9.34 34.45 -38.68
N LEU A 202 -10.10 33.76 -39.55
CA LEU A 202 -10.73 32.51 -39.26
C LEU A 202 -9.70 31.41 -38.92
N GLN A 203 -8.60 31.36 -39.65
CA GLN A 203 -7.48 30.46 -39.39
C GLN A 203 -6.88 30.72 -38.01
N LEU A 204 -6.67 31.96 -37.60
CA LEU A 204 -6.19 32.30 -36.27
C LEU A 204 -7.17 31.87 -35.17
N CYS A 205 -8.47 32.00 -35.41
CA CYS A 205 -9.49 31.51 -34.50
C CYS A 205 -9.40 29.97 -34.35
N VAL A 206 -9.24 29.23 -35.44
CA VAL A 206 -9.06 27.76 -35.39
C VAL A 206 -7.81 27.36 -34.60
N GLN A 207 -6.68 28.04 -34.84
CA GLN A 207 -5.44 27.81 -34.09
C GLN A 207 -5.61 28.09 -32.60
N SER A 208 -6.37 29.14 -32.26
CA SER A 208 -6.70 29.47 -30.87
C SER A 208 -7.56 28.35 -30.21
N VAL A 209 -8.54 27.81 -30.94
CA VAL A 209 -9.34 26.65 -30.44
C VAL A 209 -8.46 25.43 -30.18
N PHE A 210 -7.52 25.11 -31.07
CA PHE A 210 -6.60 24.00 -30.90
C PHE A 210 -5.70 24.19 -29.68
N LEU A 211 -5.17 25.39 -29.48
CA LEU A 211 -4.34 25.73 -28.32
C LEU A 211 -5.15 25.64 -27.02
N ILE A 212 -6.36 26.19 -27.02
CA ILE A 212 -7.28 26.12 -25.86
C ILE A 212 -7.60 24.66 -25.53
N ALA A 213 -7.86 23.82 -26.53
CA ALA A 213 -8.12 22.39 -26.33
C ALA A 213 -6.92 21.68 -25.66
N LEU A 214 -5.70 21.96 -26.11
CA LEU A 214 -4.47 21.45 -25.49
C LEU A 214 -4.37 21.89 -24.02
N LEU A 215 -4.51 23.20 -23.76
CA LEU A 215 -4.36 23.78 -22.42
C LEU A 215 -5.43 23.25 -21.45
N LEU A 216 -6.70 23.21 -21.88
CA LEU A 216 -7.79 22.67 -21.07
C LEU A 216 -7.59 21.18 -20.73
N GLY A 217 -7.15 20.38 -21.70
CA GLY A 217 -6.83 18.98 -21.46
C GLY A 217 -5.71 18.79 -20.41
N ARG A 218 -4.66 19.59 -20.52
CA ARG A 218 -3.55 19.56 -19.56
C ARG A 218 -3.95 20.03 -18.16
N MET A 219 -4.74 21.12 -18.08
CA MET A 219 -5.26 21.62 -16.80
C MET A 219 -6.19 20.58 -16.13
N SER A 220 -7.08 19.96 -16.89
CA SER A 220 -7.96 18.91 -16.40
C SER A 220 -7.16 17.72 -15.86
N ARG A 221 -6.13 17.27 -16.58
CA ARG A 221 -5.25 16.19 -16.13
C ARG A 221 -4.51 16.53 -14.84
N SER A 222 -3.92 17.74 -14.76
CA SER A 222 -3.20 18.20 -13.57
C SER A 222 -4.11 18.22 -12.34
N ARG A 223 -5.33 18.74 -12.47
CA ARG A 223 -6.31 18.76 -11.37
C ARG A 223 -6.73 17.35 -10.92
N SER A 224 -6.99 16.44 -11.86
CA SER A 224 -7.35 15.06 -11.52
C SER A 224 -6.23 14.36 -10.77
N SER A 225 -4.97 14.50 -11.20
CA SER A 225 -3.83 13.90 -10.51
C SER A 225 -3.59 14.49 -9.10
N GLU A 226 -3.83 15.79 -8.93
CA GLU A 226 -3.73 16.44 -7.61
C GLU A 226 -4.81 15.96 -6.64
N ILE A 227 -6.06 15.83 -7.09
CA ILE A 227 -7.17 15.33 -6.27
C ILE A 227 -6.88 13.89 -5.81
N LEU A 228 -6.46 13.01 -6.74
CA LEU A 228 -6.10 11.64 -6.39
C LEU A 228 -4.99 11.59 -5.34
N SER A 229 -3.93 12.36 -5.52
CA SER A 229 -2.81 12.39 -4.57
C SER A 229 -3.20 12.93 -3.18
N ARG A 230 -4.16 13.88 -3.11
CA ARG A 230 -4.71 14.36 -1.84
C ARG A 230 -5.57 13.29 -1.16
N MET A 231 -6.41 12.60 -1.91
CA MET A 231 -7.23 11.50 -1.37
C MET A 231 -6.37 10.37 -0.82
N GLU A 232 -5.32 9.98 -1.52
CA GLU A 232 -4.38 8.96 -1.02
C GLU A 232 -3.67 9.35 0.27
N ARG A 233 -3.20 10.60 0.36
CA ARG A 233 -2.59 11.10 1.60
C ARG A 233 -3.56 11.03 2.76
N ALA A 234 -4.81 11.46 2.55
CA ALA A 234 -5.84 11.38 3.58
C ALA A 234 -6.15 9.95 4.01
N VAL A 235 -6.27 9.01 3.06
CA VAL A 235 -6.51 7.57 3.36
C VAL A 235 -5.35 6.97 4.15
N ARG A 236 -4.10 7.28 3.78
CA ARG A 236 -2.92 6.79 4.52
C ARG A 236 -2.83 7.36 5.92
N GLU A 237 -3.15 8.64 6.10
CA GLU A 237 -3.15 9.26 7.43
C GLU A 237 -4.21 8.65 8.34
N VAL A 238 -5.40 8.38 7.80
CA VAL A 238 -6.47 7.68 8.54
C VAL A 238 -6.03 6.25 8.90
N ALA A 239 -5.47 5.49 7.95
CA ALA A 239 -4.97 4.13 8.21
C ALA A 239 -3.84 4.12 9.26
N HIS A 240 -2.95 5.12 9.24
CA HIS A 240 -1.91 5.27 10.24
C HIS A 240 -2.49 5.56 11.63
N ARG A 241 -3.46 6.48 11.73
CA ARG A 241 -4.16 6.78 12.99
C ARG A 241 -4.95 5.57 13.51
N GLU A 242 -5.63 4.83 12.65
CA GLU A 242 -6.34 3.60 13.04
C GLU A 242 -5.38 2.52 13.56
N ALA A 243 -4.22 2.34 12.94
CA ALA A 243 -3.19 1.42 13.43
C ALA A 243 -2.67 1.82 14.82
N LEU A 244 -2.40 3.10 15.04
CA LEU A 244 -2.00 3.63 16.34
C LEU A 244 -3.13 3.49 17.40
N LEU A 245 -4.38 3.73 17.02
CA LEU A 245 -5.53 3.57 17.90
C LEU A 245 -5.78 2.11 18.26
N SER A 246 -5.62 1.17 17.34
CA SER A 246 -5.75 -0.27 17.62
C SER A 246 -4.66 -0.75 18.56
N GLU A 247 -3.43 -0.27 18.37
CA GLU A 247 -2.30 -0.55 19.25
C GLU A 247 -2.54 0.05 20.65
N ALA A 248 -3.00 1.31 20.71
CA ALA A 248 -3.34 1.99 21.96
C ALA A 248 -4.52 1.32 22.72
N ARG A 249 -5.53 0.81 22.01
CA ARG A 249 -6.64 0.05 22.63
C ARG A 249 -6.17 -1.26 23.23
N LEU A 250 -5.38 -2.04 22.50
CA LEU A 250 -4.78 -3.28 23.02
C LEU A 250 -3.96 -3.03 24.28
N GLU A 251 -3.34 -1.87 24.40
CA GLU A 251 -2.54 -1.47 25.54
C GLU A 251 -3.36 -0.89 26.69
N LEU A 252 -4.40 -0.11 26.40
CA LEU A 252 -5.32 0.36 27.43
C LEU A 252 -5.99 -0.85 28.13
N ASP A 253 -6.34 -1.87 27.39
CA ASP A 253 -6.85 -3.13 27.93
C ASP A 253 -5.79 -3.87 28.76
N ARG A 254 -4.51 -3.81 28.37
CA ARG A 254 -3.40 -4.32 29.21
C ARG A 254 -3.18 -3.44 30.45
N ALA A 255 -3.16 -2.12 30.31
CA ALA A 255 -2.89 -1.19 31.41
C ALA A 255 -3.95 -1.21 32.52
N LYS A 256 -5.21 -1.52 32.20
CA LYS A 256 -6.30 -1.67 33.20
C LYS A 256 -6.05 -2.80 34.20
N TRP A 257 -5.10 -3.70 33.91
CA TRP A 257 -4.82 -4.89 34.72
C TRP A 257 -3.44 -4.84 35.41
N PHE A 258 -2.68 -3.75 35.26
CA PHE A 258 -1.38 -3.61 35.92
C PHE A 258 -1.51 -3.17 37.39
N GLY A 259 -0.76 -3.85 38.26
CA GLY A 259 -0.52 -3.39 39.62
C GLY A 259 -1.55 -3.80 40.67
N GLY A 260 -2.55 -4.61 40.29
CA GLY A 260 -3.53 -5.16 41.22
C GLY A 260 -3.23 -6.62 41.63
N PRO A 261 -3.87 -7.13 42.74
CA PRO A 261 -3.81 -8.53 43.07
C PRO A 261 -4.44 -9.36 41.96
N GLY A 262 -3.70 -10.36 41.48
CA GLY A 262 -4.20 -11.34 40.51
C GLY A 262 -4.81 -12.56 41.22
N ARG A 263 -5.38 -13.45 40.43
CA ARG A 263 -6.00 -14.70 40.95
C ARG A 263 -5.03 -15.57 41.75
N TYR A 264 -3.74 -15.51 41.38
CA TYR A 264 -2.68 -16.32 41.96
C TYR A 264 -1.70 -15.53 42.85
N THR A 265 -2.04 -14.30 43.20
CA THR A 265 -1.26 -13.53 44.19
C THR A 265 -1.18 -14.31 45.49
N ASP A 266 -0.04 -14.30 46.16
CA ASP A 266 0.31 -15.07 47.38
C ASP A 266 0.40 -16.59 47.20
N HIS A 267 0.20 -17.13 45.99
CA HIS A 267 0.45 -18.55 45.72
C HIS A 267 1.94 -18.83 45.54
N VAL A 268 2.36 -20.01 45.91
CA VAL A 268 3.71 -20.50 45.70
C VAL A 268 3.80 -21.27 44.39
N CYS A 269 4.75 -20.90 43.54
CA CYS A 269 5.07 -21.60 42.31
C CYS A 269 6.56 -21.96 42.33
N GLY A 270 6.87 -23.25 42.51
CA GLY A 270 8.23 -23.70 42.70
C GLY A 270 8.88 -23.01 43.91
N SER A 271 10.01 -22.38 43.72
CA SER A 271 10.74 -21.67 44.77
C SER A 271 10.32 -20.20 44.97
N PHE A 272 9.19 -19.77 44.38
CA PHE A 272 8.79 -18.35 44.35
C PHE A 272 7.38 -18.11 44.84
N VAL A 273 7.19 -17.01 45.59
CA VAL A 273 5.87 -16.49 46.00
C VAL A 273 5.45 -15.42 44.97
N LEU A 274 4.21 -15.54 44.48
CA LEU A 274 3.65 -14.61 43.50
C LEU A 274 3.12 -13.35 44.16
N GLY A 275 3.51 -12.20 43.64
CA GLY A 275 3.00 -10.89 44.03
C GLY A 275 1.93 -10.38 43.03
N PRO A 276 1.90 -9.04 42.77
CA PRO A 276 0.95 -8.45 41.84
C PRO A 276 1.21 -8.82 40.38
N ILE A 277 0.17 -8.71 39.55
CA ILE A 277 0.30 -8.89 38.10
C ILE A 277 1.11 -7.75 37.52
N ILE A 278 2.12 -8.09 36.70
CA ILE A 278 2.98 -7.17 35.97
C ILE A 278 2.84 -7.27 34.45
N GLY A 279 2.07 -8.25 33.97
CA GLY A 279 1.81 -8.43 32.54
C GLY A 279 0.68 -9.40 32.27
N ARG A 280 -0.04 -9.23 31.17
CA ARG A 280 -1.03 -10.16 30.66
C ARG A 280 -0.90 -10.30 29.15
N GLY A 281 -0.90 -11.52 28.65
CA GLY A 281 -0.81 -11.83 27.23
C GLY A 281 -1.85 -12.87 26.81
N ALA A 282 -1.89 -13.20 25.52
CA ALA A 282 -2.83 -14.18 24.98
C ALA A 282 -2.70 -15.58 25.63
N MET A 283 -1.49 -15.97 26.04
CA MET A 283 -1.22 -17.29 26.61
C MET A 283 -1.26 -17.34 28.14
N GLY A 284 -1.22 -16.18 28.83
CA GLY A 284 -1.13 -16.19 30.27
C GLY A 284 -0.90 -14.85 30.93
N GLU A 285 -0.67 -14.92 32.24
CA GLU A 285 -0.43 -13.79 33.12
C GLU A 285 1.01 -13.82 33.62
N VAL A 286 1.65 -12.65 33.75
CA VAL A 286 2.98 -12.50 34.33
C VAL A 286 2.83 -11.81 35.67
N TYR A 287 3.33 -12.46 36.72
CA TYR A 287 3.33 -11.98 38.08
C TYR A 287 4.73 -11.49 38.49
N ALA A 288 4.80 -10.43 39.27
CA ALA A 288 5.99 -10.19 40.08
C ALA A 288 6.14 -11.34 41.06
N ALA A 289 7.34 -11.76 41.38
CA ALA A 289 7.58 -12.82 42.32
C ALA A 289 8.85 -12.60 43.13
N GLU A 290 8.93 -13.26 44.28
CA GLU A 290 10.12 -13.24 45.13
C GLU A 290 10.48 -14.67 45.52
N HIS A 291 11.77 -15.00 45.47
CA HIS A 291 12.26 -16.31 45.89
C HIS A 291 12.13 -16.46 47.40
N ILE A 292 11.58 -17.57 47.85
CA ILE A 292 11.21 -17.82 49.25
C ILE A 292 12.40 -17.62 50.20
N ASP A 293 13.56 -18.21 49.91
CA ASP A 293 14.71 -18.19 50.83
C ASP A 293 15.58 -16.95 50.67
N SER A 294 15.77 -16.45 49.42
CA SER A 294 16.75 -15.39 49.15
C SER A 294 16.14 -14.00 48.98
N GLY A 295 14.81 -13.86 48.86
CA GLY A 295 14.13 -12.61 48.58
C GLY A 295 14.46 -12.05 47.17
N ARG A 296 15.09 -12.86 46.31
CA ARG A 296 15.44 -12.42 44.96
C ARG A 296 14.21 -12.16 44.13
N ALA A 297 14.10 -10.96 43.57
CA ALA A 297 13.01 -10.59 42.68
C ALA A 297 13.07 -11.36 41.34
N ALA A 298 11.91 -11.87 40.94
CA ALA A 298 11.68 -12.58 39.68
C ALA A 298 10.37 -12.17 39.02
N ALA A 299 10.13 -12.65 37.83
CA ALA A 299 8.85 -12.59 37.14
C ALA A 299 8.40 -14.02 36.80
N VAL A 300 7.15 -14.35 37.09
CA VAL A 300 6.58 -15.69 36.84
C VAL A 300 5.47 -15.57 35.81
N LYS A 301 5.64 -16.24 34.66
CA LYS A 301 4.63 -16.35 33.61
C LYS A 301 3.83 -17.62 33.84
N LEU A 302 2.51 -17.46 34.04
CA LEU A 302 1.57 -18.56 34.25
C LEU A 302 0.73 -18.77 32.99
N LEU A 303 0.50 -20.02 32.65
CA LEU A 303 -0.39 -20.37 31.53
C LEU A 303 -1.87 -20.28 31.98
N GLN A 304 -2.73 -19.66 31.13
CA GLN A 304 -4.17 -19.58 31.43
C GLN A 304 -4.83 -20.96 31.43
N ARG A 305 -5.83 -21.18 32.30
CA ARG A 305 -6.54 -22.46 32.41
C ARG A 305 -7.20 -22.94 31.12
N SER A 306 -7.73 -22.01 30.33
CA SER A 306 -8.28 -22.30 28.99
C SER A 306 -7.25 -22.89 28.03
N VAL A 307 -6.00 -22.51 28.20
CA VAL A 307 -4.85 -22.94 27.38
C VAL A 307 -4.23 -24.23 27.95
N GLN A 308 -4.34 -24.46 29.25
CA GLN A 308 -3.84 -25.69 29.91
C GLN A 308 -4.54 -26.96 29.43
N ALA A 309 -5.81 -26.85 29.02
CA ALA A 309 -6.59 -27.97 28.47
C ALA A 309 -6.17 -28.34 27.05
N ASP A 310 -5.39 -27.48 26.38
CA ASP A 310 -4.86 -27.69 25.04
C ASP A 310 -3.42 -28.20 25.12
N THR A 311 -3.26 -29.50 24.89
CA THR A 311 -1.96 -30.19 24.95
C THR A 311 -0.91 -29.59 24.01
N GLU A 312 -1.34 -29.05 22.86
CA GLU A 312 -0.46 -28.42 21.90
C GLU A 312 0.05 -27.07 22.43
N GLN A 313 -0.82 -26.25 22.99
CA GLN A 313 -0.41 -24.96 23.57
C GLN A 313 0.47 -25.14 24.82
N LEU A 314 0.21 -26.15 25.63
CA LEU A 314 1.05 -26.50 26.77
C LEU A 314 2.45 -26.92 26.31
N SER A 315 2.54 -27.80 25.33
CA SER A 315 3.84 -28.25 24.79
C SER A 315 4.65 -27.10 24.18
N ARG A 316 3.97 -26.15 23.51
CA ARG A 316 4.60 -24.93 22.98
C ARG A 316 5.15 -24.05 24.09
N PHE A 317 4.41 -23.84 25.17
CA PHE A 317 4.86 -23.04 26.32
C PHE A 317 6.11 -23.63 26.99
N LEU A 318 6.12 -24.93 27.22
CA LEU A 318 7.27 -25.63 27.83
C LEU A 318 8.49 -25.59 26.90
N ARG A 319 8.29 -25.75 25.60
CA ARG A 319 9.37 -25.65 24.63
C ARG A 319 9.95 -24.23 24.52
N GLU A 320 9.11 -23.20 24.64
CA GLU A 320 9.54 -21.80 24.73
C GLU A 320 10.46 -21.60 25.95
N ALA A 321 10.06 -22.17 27.09
CA ALA A 321 10.86 -22.12 28.32
C ALA A 321 12.20 -22.84 28.19
N GLU A 322 12.23 -24.02 27.59
CA GLU A 322 13.46 -24.78 27.34
C GLU A 322 14.43 -24.02 26.43
N ILE A 323 13.92 -23.48 25.34
CA ILE A 323 14.70 -22.66 24.39
C ILE A 323 15.29 -21.43 25.08
N ALA A 324 14.46 -20.67 25.79
CA ALA A 324 14.91 -19.49 26.50
C ALA A 324 15.97 -19.82 27.57
N SER A 325 15.86 -20.97 28.23
CA SER A 325 16.83 -21.42 29.22
C SER A 325 18.19 -21.81 28.62
N SER A 326 18.23 -22.27 27.38
CA SER A 326 19.44 -22.66 26.68
C SER A 326 20.29 -21.46 26.24
N LEU A 327 19.70 -20.24 26.12
CA LEU A 327 20.35 -19.03 25.64
C LEU A 327 20.95 -18.22 26.81
N ASN A 328 22.23 -18.37 27.05
CA ASN A 328 22.92 -17.66 28.13
C ASN A 328 23.69 -16.44 27.62
N VAL A 329 22.94 -15.37 27.24
CA VAL A 329 23.48 -14.08 26.80
C VAL A 329 22.69 -12.92 27.44
N ASP A 330 23.39 -11.80 27.71
CA ASP A 330 22.78 -10.63 28.36
C ASP A 330 21.60 -10.03 27.59
N ASN A 331 21.54 -10.23 26.28
CA ASN A 331 20.52 -9.67 25.39
C ASN A 331 19.27 -10.57 25.21
N VAL A 332 19.18 -11.65 25.98
CA VAL A 332 17.98 -12.50 26.09
C VAL A 332 17.54 -12.51 27.56
N VAL A 333 16.23 -12.54 27.82
CA VAL A 333 15.72 -12.68 29.18
C VAL A 333 16.17 -14.01 29.77
N ARG A 334 16.75 -13.99 30.99
CA ARG A 334 17.24 -15.19 31.65
C ARG A 334 16.08 -15.94 32.29
N VAL A 335 15.94 -17.23 31.96
CA VAL A 335 15.09 -18.18 32.66
C VAL A 335 15.78 -18.66 33.91
N LEU A 336 15.06 -18.70 35.03
CA LEU A 336 15.57 -19.12 36.35
C LEU A 336 15.07 -20.50 36.75
N GLU A 337 13.78 -20.80 36.46
CA GLU A 337 13.12 -22.05 36.83
C GLU A 337 11.95 -22.31 35.88
N THR A 338 11.62 -23.56 35.63
CA THR A 338 10.46 -24.01 34.86
C THR A 338 9.70 -25.11 35.59
N SER A 339 8.37 -25.14 35.45
CA SER A 339 7.57 -26.23 35.95
C SER A 339 7.82 -27.51 35.15
N THR A 340 7.51 -28.64 35.78
CA THR A 340 7.41 -29.91 35.05
C THR A 340 6.15 -29.93 34.16
N PRO A 341 6.13 -30.76 33.10
CA PRO A 341 4.93 -30.89 32.25
C PRO A 341 3.64 -31.28 32.99
N ASP A 342 3.77 -32.05 34.05
CA ASP A 342 2.66 -32.55 34.85
C ASP A 342 2.24 -31.61 35.98
N ALA A 343 2.82 -30.41 36.05
CA ALA A 343 2.48 -29.45 37.10
C ALA A 343 1.01 -29.00 36.99
N PRO A 344 0.24 -28.95 38.10
CA PRO A 344 -1.14 -28.49 38.09
C PRO A 344 -1.31 -27.06 37.56
N LEU A 345 -0.27 -26.27 37.63
CA LEU A 345 -0.19 -24.91 37.13
C LEU A 345 1.17 -24.71 36.42
N PRO A 346 1.23 -24.89 35.11
CA PRO A 346 2.46 -24.69 34.37
C PRO A 346 2.98 -23.25 34.46
N TYR A 347 4.27 -23.09 34.80
CA TYR A 347 4.90 -21.80 35.00
C TYR A 347 6.30 -21.73 34.43
N LEU A 348 6.74 -20.50 34.15
CA LEU A 348 8.08 -20.12 33.76
C LEU A 348 8.55 -18.98 34.64
N VAL A 349 9.62 -19.17 35.40
CA VAL A 349 10.27 -18.13 36.18
C VAL A 349 11.42 -17.49 35.40
N MET A 350 11.43 -16.18 35.34
CA MET A 350 12.45 -15.41 34.63
C MET A 350 12.97 -14.25 35.50
N GLU A 351 14.13 -13.70 35.13
CA GLU A 351 14.64 -12.49 35.77
C GLU A 351 13.61 -11.35 35.69
N ARG A 352 13.44 -10.62 36.77
CA ARG A 352 12.59 -9.42 36.79
C ARG A 352 13.32 -8.25 36.14
N LEU A 353 12.77 -7.75 35.05
CA LEU A 353 13.32 -6.61 34.34
C LEU A 353 12.75 -5.30 34.93
N GLN A 354 13.58 -4.25 34.91
CA GLN A 354 13.19 -2.88 35.30
C GLN A 354 13.42 -1.97 34.10
N GLY A 355 12.41 -1.25 33.67
CA GLY A 355 12.51 -0.36 32.50
C GLY A 355 11.22 -0.33 31.69
N GLU A 356 11.35 -0.25 30.39
CA GLU A 356 10.26 -0.08 29.43
C GLU A 356 10.48 -0.94 28.18
N ASP A 357 9.40 -1.39 27.54
CA ASP A 357 9.52 -2.04 26.23
C ASP A 357 9.67 -1.00 25.11
N LEU A 358 10.14 -1.44 23.93
CA LEU A 358 10.36 -0.53 22.80
C LEU A 358 9.06 0.09 22.27
N ALA A 359 7.92 -0.59 22.40
CA ALA A 359 6.64 -0.03 21.97
C ALA A 359 6.26 1.16 22.86
N GLN A 360 6.48 1.06 24.18
CA GLN A 360 6.31 2.17 25.10
C GLN A 360 7.28 3.31 24.77
N CYS A 361 8.58 3.01 24.58
CA CYS A 361 9.56 4.02 24.15
C CYS A 361 9.09 4.80 22.91
N LEU A 362 8.59 4.08 21.90
CA LEU A 362 8.17 4.71 20.64
C LEU A 362 6.88 5.51 20.77
N ARG A 363 5.97 5.12 21.66
CA ARG A 363 4.76 5.92 21.94
C ARG A 363 5.09 7.25 22.60
N GLU A 364 5.97 7.20 23.59
CA GLU A 364 6.33 8.40 24.36
C GLU A 364 7.19 9.37 23.56
N ARG A 365 8.06 8.87 22.68
CA ARG A 365 9.07 9.67 21.97
C ARG A 365 8.83 9.82 20.47
N GLY A 366 7.87 9.09 19.90
CA GLY A 366 7.59 9.04 18.46
C GLY A 366 8.66 8.28 17.68
N SER A 367 9.91 8.72 17.74
CA SER A 367 11.08 8.10 17.10
C SER A 367 12.29 8.14 18.02
N LEU A 368 13.32 7.39 17.68
CA LEU A 368 14.59 7.34 18.42
C LEU A 368 15.73 7.95 17.60
N PRO A 369 16.70 8.62 18.26
CA PRO A 369 17.92 9.09 17.60
C PRO A 369 18.70 7.96 16.94
N VAL A 370 19.32 8.22 15.78
CA VAL A 370 20.08 7.23 15.02
C VAL A 370 21.09 6.45 15.87
N PRO A 371 21.91 7.09 16.76
CA PRO A 371 22.85 6.34 17.61
C PRO A 371 22.16 5.34 18.53
N ASN A 372 20.98 5.69 19.06
CA ASN A 372 20.22 4.80 19.94
C ASN A 372 19.67 3.59 19.19
N VAL A 373 19.23 3.78 17.93
CA VAL A 373 18.74 2.71 17.08
C VAL A 373 19.90 1.79 16.65
N VAL A 374 21.07 2.35 16.33
CA VAL A 374 22.28 1.56 16.03
C VAL A 374 22.66 0.67 17.23
N GLU A 375 22.61 1.23 18.45
CA GLU A 375 22.90 0.48 19.68
C GLU A 375 21.83 -0.59 19.97
N LEU A 376 20.52 -0.28 19.75
CA LEU A 376 19.45 -1.27 19.79
C LEU A 376 19.75 -2.44 18.85
N VAL A 377 20.04 -2.16 17.58
CA VAL A 377 20.32 -3.19 16.57
C VAL A 377 21.56 -4.00 16.95
N ARG A 378 22.62 -3.36 17.44
CA ARG A 378 23.84 -4.04 17.92
C ARG A 378 23.51 -5.07 19.01
N GLN A 379 22.74 -4.68 20.00
CA GLN A 379 22.40 -5.52 21.14
C GLN A 379 21.44 -6.65 20.75
N ILE A 380 20.39 -6.34 20.00
CA ILE A 380 19.42 -7.35 19.56
C ILE A 380 20.05 -8.37 18.61
N THR A 381 20.90 -7.93 17.68
CA THR A 381 21.63 -8.88 16.80
C THR A 381 22.56 -9.80 17.58
N THR A 382 23.07 -9.40 18.75
CA THR A 382 23.84 -10.27 19.63
C THR A 382 22.97 -11.42 20.17
N GLY A 383 21.74 -11.12 20.63
CA GLY A 383 20.80 -12.13 21.09
C GLY A 383 20.31 -13.05 19.97
N LEU A 384 20.00 -12.49 18.79
CA LEU A 384 19.57 -13.26 17.62
C LEU A 384 20.68 -14.16 17.08
N GLU A 385 21.95 -13.74 17.18
CA GLU A 385 23.08 -14.57 16.77
C GLU A 385 23.31 -15.75 17.73
N ALA A 386 23.04 -15.58 19.03
CA ALA A 386 23.06 -16.68 19.98
C ALA A 386 21.94 -17.70 19.67
N ALA A 387 20.73 -17.22 19.37
CA ALA A 387 19.62 -18.06 18.94
C ALA A 387 19.95 -18.83 17.65
N ARG A 388 20.49 -18.13 16.64
CA ARG A 388 20.92 -18.75 15.37
C ARG A 388 21.92 -19.89 15.57
N ARG A 389 22.89 -19.72 16.46
CA ARG A 389 23.89 -20.79 16.77
C ARG A 389 23.27 -22.00 17.44
N ALA A 390 22.16 -21.82 18.13
CA ALA A 390 21.36 -22.89 18.73
C ALA A 390 20.26 -23.41 17.77
N ASP A 391 20.28 -23.00 16.50
CA ASP A 391 19.27 -23.34 15.47
C ASP A 391 17.84 -22.92 15.86
N ILE A 392 17.74 -21.77 16.54
CA ILE A 392 16.48 -21.21 17.03
C ILE A 392 16.13 -19.96 16.23
N VAL A 393 14.88 -19.86 15.77
CA VAL A 393 14.29 -18.68 15.13
C VAL A 393 13.20 -18.13 16.03
N HIS A 394 13.22 -16.82 16.28
CA HIS A 394 12.28 -16.14 17.20
C HIS A 394 10.85 -16.07 16.64
N ARG A 395 10.66 -15.80 15.36
CA ARG A 395 9.40 -15.76 14.58
C ARG A 395 8.34 -14.74 15.00
N ASP A 396 8.46 -14.09 16.16
CA ASP A 396 7.52 -13.05 16.63
C ASP A 396 8.25 -11.82 17.16
N LEU A 397 9.34 -11.41 16.50
CA LEU A 397 10.06 -10.22 16.90
C LEU A 397 9.24 -8.96 16.59
N LYS A 398 8.93 -8.19 17.66
CA LYS A 398 8.14 -6.96 17.60
C LYS A 398 8.55 -6.02 18.73
N PRO A 399 8.19 -4.72 18.70
CA PRO A 399 8.58 -3.76 19.72
C PRO A 399 8.24 -4.16 21.17
N HIS A 400 7.12 -4.84 21.39
CA HIS A 400 6.74 -5.33 22.73
C HIS A 400 7.67 -6.42 23.26
N ASN A 401 8.33 -7.17 22.39
CA ASN A 401 9.24 -8.25 22.79
C ASN A 401 10.69 -7.76 22.93
N LEU A 402 10.94 -6.43 22.83
CA LEU A 402 12.24 -5.80 23.03
C LEU A 402 12.17 -4.88 24.25
N PHE A 403 12.84 -5.27 25.35
CA PHE A 403 12.77 -4.56 26.62
C PHE A 403 14.09 -3.86 26.95
N LEU A 404 14.04 -2.56 27.27
CA LEU A 404 15.20 -1.77 27.71
C LEU A 404 15.36 -1.90 29.23
N HIS A 405 16.12 -2.89 29.65
CA HIS A 405 16.41 -3.15 31.06
C HIS A 405 17.44 -2.16 31.63
N LYS A 406 17.11 -1.58 32.78
CA LYS A 406 17.99 -0.70 33.57
C LYS A 406 18.77 -1.54 34.59
N GLN A 407 20.03 -1.81 34.32
CA GLN A 407 20.94 -2.53 35.22
C GLN A 407 21.94 -1.55 35.85
N GLY A 408 21.56 -0.92 36.92
CA GLY A 408 22.33 0.17 37.52
C GLY A 408 22.50 1.34 36.54
N LYS A 409 23.75 1.67 36.17
CA LYS A 409 24.05 2.73 35.18
C LYS A 409 24.00 2.23 33.72
N ARG A 410 23.93 0.92 33.49
CA ARG A 410 23.88 0.31 32.15
C ARG A 410 22.43 0.16 31.69
N ARG A 411 22.22 0.32 30.39
CA ARG A 411 20.94 0.02 29.72
C ARG A 411 21.18 -1.11 28.74
N VAL A 412 20.46 -2.22 28.91
CA VAL A 412 20.61 -3.42 28.11
C VAL A 412 19.29 -3.77 27.45
N TRP A 413 19.28 -3.83 26.14
CA TRP A 413 18.15 -4.35 25.38
C TRP A 413 18.11 -5.86 25.52
N LYS A 414 16.95 -6.39 25.91
CA LYS A 414 16.68 -7.80 26.08
C LYS A 414 15.55 -8.27 25.18
N ILE A 415 15.73 -9.41 24.55
CA ILE A 415 14.68 -10.09 23.79
C ILE A 415 13.86 -10.90 24.79
N LEU A 416 12.52 -10.72 24.73
CA LEU A 416 11.52 -11.46 25.49
C LEU A 416 10.87 -12.50 24.57
N ASP A 417 10.24 -13.52 25.16
CA ASP A 417 9.28 -14.46 24.55
C ASP A 417 9.70 -14.95 23.14
N PHE A 418 10.53 -15.97 23.06
CA PHE A 418 10.83 -16.63 21.79
C PHE A 418 9.55 -17.31 21.27
N GLY A 419 9.04 -16.81 20.13
CA GLY A 419 7.71 -17.13 19.58
C GLY A 419 7.56 -18.55 18.99
N VAL A 420 7.91 -19.58 19.76
CA VAL A 420 7.73 -21.00 19.40
C VAL A 420 6.26 -21.35 19.17
N SER A 421 5.35 -20.52 19.69
CA SER A 421 3.90 -20.64 19.53
C SER A 421 3.38 -20.55 18.09
N LYS A 422 4.21 -20.09 17.13
CA LYS A 422 3.86 -19.97 15.70
C LYS A 422 4.35 -21.13 14.84
N LEU A 423 4.80 -22.22 15.44
CA LEU A 423 4.99 -23.49 14.73
C LEU A 423 3.61 -24.09 14.50
N SER A 424 2.86 -23.62 13.52
CA SER A 424 1.70 -24.34 13.04
C SER A 424 2.18 -25.67 12.44
N SER A 425 1.72 -26.76 13.04
CA SER A 425 1.66 -28.07 12.43
C SER A 425 1.12 -27.95 11.00
N ASP A 426 1.80 -28.62 10.07
CA ASP A 426 1.28 -29.07 8.78
C ASP A 426 0.47 -28.06 7.96
N GLY A 427 1.16 -27.25 7.15
CA GLY A 427 0.66 -26.80 5.83
C GLY A 427 -0.70 -26.09 5.75
N ASN A 428 -1.38 -25.81 6.85
CA ASN A 428 -2.68 -25.16 6.85
C ASN A 428 -2.54 -23.65 6.82
N THR A 429 -3.12 -23.07 5.78
CA THR A 429 -3.40 -21.63 5.61
C THR A 429 -3.84 -21.01 6.93
N LEU A 430 -3.18 -19.88 7.29
CA LEU A 430 -3.58 -19.02 8.42
C LEU A 430 -5.09 -18.73 8.33
N THR A 431 -5.89 -19.37 9.18
CA THR A 431 -7.32 -19.08 9.31
C THR A 431 -7.50 -17.76 10.05
N GLU A 432 -8.62 -17.05 9.82
CA GLU A 432 -8.91 -15.74 10.44
C GLU A 432 -8.82 -15.72 11.99
N GLY A 433 -8.84 -16.89 12.64
CA GLY A 433 -8.66 -17.05 14.07
C GLY A 433 -7.20 -17.18 14.54
N ASP A 434 -6.26 -17.54 13.66
CA ASP A 434 -4.87 -17.86 14.01
C ASP A 434 -3.90 -16.68 13.91
N VAL A 435 -4.33 -15.52 13.43
CA VAL A 435 -3.49 -14.32 13.33
C VAL A 435 -3.44 -13.60 14.69
N ILE A 436 -2.95 -14.29 15.70
CA ILE A 436 -2.62 -13.69 17.00
C ILE A 436 -1.24 -13.03 16.87
N GLY A 437 -1.21 -11.73 16.55
CA GLY A 437 0.01 -10.94 16.47
C GLY A 437 -0.13 -9.76 15.54
N THR A 438 0.81 -8.81 15.61
CA THR A 438 0.83 -7.63 14.73
C THR A 438 1.48 -8.03 13.40
N PRO A 439 0.73 -8.30 12.32
CA PRO A 439 1.25 -8.87 11.07
C PRO A 439 2.24 -7.94 10.36
N ALA A 440 2.27 -6.67 10.74
CA ALA A 440 3.14 -5.65 10.16
C ALA A 440 4.65 -5.90 10.35
N TYR A 441 5.04 -6.74 11.32
CA TYR A 441 6.45 -7.11 11.59
C TYR A 441 6.82 -8.49 11.04
N MET A 442 5.85 -9.26 10.54
CA MET A 442 6.05 -10.60 10.00
C MET A 442 6.90 -10.58 8.73
N ALA A 443 7.77 -11.57 8.56
CA ALA A 443 8.53 -11.70 7.32
C ALA A 443 7.66 -12.21 6.15
N PRO A 444 7.96 -11.86 4.89
CA PRO A 444 7.17 -12.28 3.72
C PRO A 444 7.01 -13.79 3.59
N GLU A 445 8.05 -14.57 3.88
CA GLU A 445 8.02 -16.04 3.87
C GLU A 445 7.10 -16.60 4.95
N GLN A 446 7.08 -16.00 6.13
CA GLN A 446 6.14 -16.37 7.21
C GLN A 446 4.68 -16.08 6.78
N ALA A 447 4.45 -14.91 6.18
CA ALA A 447 3.13 -14.52 5.70
C ALA A 447 2.62 -15.43 4.57
N ARG A 448 3.52 -16.11 3.85
CA ARG A 448 3.19 -17.09 2.79
C ARG A 448 3.11 -18.53 3.29
N GLY A 449 3.45 -18.78 4.56
CA GLY A 449 3.53 -20.16 5.08
C GLY A 449 4.72 -20.97 4.55
N HIS A 450 5.78 -20.30 4.06
CA HIS A 450 6.99 -20.97 3.60
C HIS A 450 7.91 -21.31 4.77
N GLU A 451 8.93 -22.13 4.52
CA GLU A 451 10.01 -22.39 5.48
C GLU A 451 10.68 -21.10 5.93
N VAL A 452 10.95 -21.01 7.23
CA VAL A 452 11.43 -19.80 7.90
C VAL A 452 12.77 -20.08 8.56
N ASP A 453 13.81 -19.32 8.20
CA ASP A 453 15.09 -19.33 8.86
C ASP A 453 15.36 -18.03 9.67
N HIS A 454 16.54 -17.92 10.28
CA HIS A 454 16.96 -16.76 11.09
C HIS A 454 16.89 -15.41 10.35
N ARG A 455 16.87 -15.40 9.02
CA ARG A 455 16.75 -14.16 8.22
C ARG A 455 15.35 -13.54 8.30
N ALA A 456 14.35 -14.29 8.76
CA ALA A 456 13.04 -13.72 9.09
C ALA A 456 13.12 -12.78 10.30
N ASP A 457 13.90 -13.13 11.33
CA ASP A 457 14.10 -12.25 12.49
C ASP A 457 14.89 -10.99 12.10
N LEU A 458 15.84 -11.08 11.16
CA LEU A 458 16.54 -9.92 10.62
C LEU A 458 15.59 -8.99 9.83
N TYR A 459 14.63 -9.53 9.10
CA TYR A 459 13.59 -8.75 8.46
C TYR A 459 12.72 -8.04 9.49
N SER A 460 12.23 -8.74 10.50
CA SER A 460 11.42 -8.16 11.58
C SER A 460 12.20 -7.05 12.32
N LEU A 461 13.50 -7.27 12.59
CA LEU A 461 14.39 -6.25 13.17
C LEU A 461 14.55 -5.05 12.24
N ALA A 462 14.61 -5.23 10.92
CA ALA A 462 14.67 -4.14 9.96
C ALA A 462 13.37 -3.31 9.95
N ILE A 463 12.20 -3.95 10.06
CA ILE A 463 10.90 -3.26 10.21
C ILE A 463 10.84 -2.46 11.52
N ILE A 464 11.35 -3.04 12.62
CA ILE A 464 11.47 -2.35 13.91
C ILE A 464 12.43 -1.16 13.80
N THR A 465 13.57 -1.34 13.14
CA THR A 465 14.56 -0.28 12.88
C THR A 465 13.95 0.86 12.07
N TYR A 466 13.23 0.54 11.00
CA TYR A 466 12.49 1.51 10.19
C TYR A 466 11.54 2.35 11.06
N ARG A 467 10.67 1.69 11.85
CA ARG A 467 9.71 2.37 12.75
C ARG A 467 10.42 3.21 13.79
N SER A 468 11.50 2.70 14.37
CA SER A 468 12.27 3.40 15.41
C SER A 468 12.92 4.69 14.89
N LEU A 469 13.39 4.68 13.63
CA LEU A 469 14.00 5.84 12.98
C LEU A 469 12.98 6.85 12.47
N THR A 470 11.88 6.39 11.91
CA THR A 470 10.92 7.25 11.21
C THR A 470 9.73 7.66 12.08
N GLY A 471 9.43 6.90 13.15
CA GLY A 471 8.19 7.05 13.92
C GLY A 471 6.95 6.48 13.22
N HIS A 472 7.08 5.98 11.97
CA HIS A 472 5.98 5.50 11.16
C HIS A 472 6.01 3.99 10.98
N ALA A 473 4.84 3.34 10.99
CA ALA A 473 4.74 1.93 10.64
C ALA A 473 5.18 1.71 9.18
N ALA A 474 6.00 0.67 8.92
CA ALA A 474 6.42 0.33 7.56
C ALA A 474 5.24 -0.12 6.70
N PHE A 475 4.33 -0.88 7.29
CA PHE A 475 3.10 -1.36 6.66
C PHE A 475 1.91 -1.10 7.57
N SER A 476 0.81 -0.61 7.00
CA SER A 476 -0.46 -0.35 7.67
C SER A 476 -1.61 -0.71 6.74
N GLY A 477 -2.76 -1.08 7.30
CA GLY A 477 -3.97 -1.40 6.57
C GLY A 477 -5.15 -1.49 7.52
N LYS A 478 -6.36 -1.42 6.98
CA LYS A 478 -7.60 -1.52 7.75
C LYS A 478 -7.91 -2.94 8.20
N GLN A 479 -7.40 -3.93 7.48
CA GLN A 479 -7.64 -5.35 7.73
C GLN A 479 -6.32 -6.13 7.65
N VAL A 480 -6.25 -7.23 8.38
CA VAL A 480 -5.07 -8.11 8.40
C VAL A 480 -4.62 -8.57 7.00
N PRO A 481 -5.52 -8.99 6.08
CA PRO A 481 -5.11 -9.38 4.72
C PRO A 481 -4.42 -8.26 3.94
N GLU A 482 -4.83 -7.01 4.11
CA GLU A 482 -4.22 -5.86 3.46
C GLU A 482 -2.78 -5.62 3.94
N VAL A 483 -2.56 -5.75 5.27
CA VAL A 483 -1.22 -5.65 5.86
C VAL A 483 -0.33 -6.77 5.35
N LEU A 484 -0.83 -8.02 5.37
CA LEU A 484 -0.10 -9.19 4.86
C LEU A 484 0.26 -9.05 3.38
N TYR A 485 -0.68 -8.59 2.55
CA TYR A 485 -0.40 -8.29 1.14
C TYR A 485 0.73 -7.26 0.99
N SER A 486 0.71 -6.20 1.80
CA SER A 486 1.74 -5.16 1.77
C SER A 486 3.11 -5.68 2.22
N VAL A 487 3.16 -6.51 3.27
CA VAL A 487 4.37 -7.19 3.74
C VAL A 487 4.97 -8.05 2.62
N VAL A 488 4.14 -8.79 1.90
CA VAL A 488 4.58 -9.72 0.85
C VAL A 488 5.02 -9.01 -0.43
N HIS A 489 4.31 -7.96 -0.84
CA HIS A 489 4.43 -7.41 -2.19
C HIS A 489 5.00 -6.00 -2.27
N ARG A 490 4.86 -5.17 -1.22
CA ARG A 490 5.20 -3.74 -1.28
C ARG A 490 6.44 -3.38 -0.48
N MET A 491 7.18 -2.36 -0.92
CA MET A 491 8.17 -1.68 -0.09
C MET A 491 7.52 -0.49 0.62
N PRO A 492 7.93 -0.14 1.85
CA PRO A 492 7.40 1.02 2.54
C PRO A 492 7.88 2.33 1.91
N ILE A 493 7.44 3.46 2.45
CA ILE A 493 7.96 4.78 2.04
C ILE A 493 9.45 4.85 2.40
N ARG A 494 10.23 5.50 1.55
CA ARG A 494 11.66 5.68 1.76
C ARG A 494 11.95 6.37 3.10
N PRO A 495 12.76 5.80 4.01
CA PRO A 495 12.98 6.35 5.36
C PRO A 495 13.46 7.80 5.39
N SER A 496 14.41 8.17 4.52
CA SER A 496 14.94 9.55 4.43
C SER A 496 13.91 10.59 3.97
N ARG A 497 12.74 10.17 3.48
CA ARG A 497 11.62 11.07 3.18
C ARG A 497 10.74 11.36 4.40
N LEU A 498 10.75 10.50 5.39
CA LEU A 498 9.93 10.63 6.60
C LEU A 498 10.69 11.26 7.76
N ALA A 499 12.01 11.13 7.79
CA ALA A 499 12.86 11.65 8.84
C ALA A 499 14.21 12.14 8.27
N LYS A 500 14.87 13.06 8.98
CA LYS A 500 16.23 13.53 8.62
C LYS A 500 17.25 12.43 8.88
N LEU A 501 17.48 11.56 7.91
CA LEU A 501 18.38 10.42 7.99
C LEU A 501 19.45 10.49 6.89
N PRO A 502 20.67 9.97 7.16
CA PRO A 502 21.63 9.70 6.10
C PRO A 502 21.03 8.77 5.03
N THR A 503 21.19 9.11 3.76
CA THR A 503 20.62 8.32 2.64
C THR A 503 21.17 6.90 2.56
N ASP A 504 22.35 6.65 3.12
CA ASP A 504 22.95 5.31 3.24
C ASP A 504 22.09 4.38 4.12
N ILE A 505 21.34 4.90 5.10
CA ILE A 505 20.40 4.11 5.91
C ILE A 505 19.28 3.52 5.05
N ASP A 506 18.80 4.26 4.04
CA ASP A 506 17.83 3.73 3.08
C ASP A 506 18.39 2.50 2.34
N ALA A 507 19.67 2.54 1.95
CA ALA A 507 20.30 1.44 1.26
C ALA A 507 20.37 0.18 2.15
N VAL A 508 20.73 0.33 3.43
CA VAL A 508 20.78 -0.78 4.39
C VAL A 508 19.38 -1.37 4.62
N LEU A 509 18.39 -0.51 4.84
CA LEU A 509 17.02 -0.96 5.06
C LEU A 509 16.41 -1.59 3.81
N ALA A 510 16.77 -1.14 2.58
CA ALA A 510 16.33 -1.79 1.35
C ALA A 510 16.79 -3.25 1.25
N ILE A 511 18.02 -3.55 1.67
CA ILE A 511 18.54 -4.91 1.70
C ILE A 511 17.90 -5.71 2.83
N ALA A 512 17.86 -5.15 4.04
CA ALA A 512 17.34 -5.86 5.21
C ALA A 512 15.84 -6.20 5.10
N MET A 513 15.07 -5.37 4.40
CA MET A 513 13.64 -5.56 4.13
C MET A 513 13.36 -6.22 2.76
N ALA A 514 14.35 -6.79 2.10
CA ALA A 514 14.15 -7.51 0.85
C ALA A 514 13.13 -8.66 1.03
N LYS A 515 12.28 -8.86 0.02
CA LYS A 515 11.19 -9.84 0.11
C LYS A 515 11.67 -11.28 -0.01
N ASP A 516 12.77 -11.49 -0.74
CA ASP A 516 13.47 -12.77 -0.79
C ASP A 516 14.51 -12.82 0.35
N PRO A 517 14.49 -13.85 1.22
CA PRO A 517 15.52 -14.04 2.25
C PRO A 517 16.95 -14.09 1.71
N ALA A 518 17.15 -14.60 0.49
CA ALA A 518 18.47 -14.67 -0.15
C ALA A 518 19.03 -13.29 -0.50
N ASP A 519 18.17 -12.31 -0.69
CA ASP A 519 18.55 -10.92 -0.96
C ASP A 519 18.85 -10.10 0.31
N ARG A 520 18.67 -10.67 1.53
CA ARG A 520 18.94 -10.00 2.82
C ARG A 520 20.38 -10.19 3.26
N PHE A 521 20.77 -9.52 4.36
CA PHE A 521 22.03 -9.80 5.04
C PHE A 521 22.05 -11.25 5.55
N ALA A 522 23.23 -11.88 5.50
CA ALA A 522 23.36 -13.29 5.87
C ALA A 522 23.25 -13.53 7.39
N ASN A 523 23.58 -12.52 8.20
CA ASN A 523 23.56 -12.62 9.66
C ASN A 523 23.40 -11.23 10.32
N GLY A 524 23.14 -11.24 11.64
CA GLY A 524 22.94 -10.01 12.41
C GLY A 524 24.16 -9.10 12.46
N ARG A 525 25.37 -9.65 12.45
CA ARG A 525 26.61 -8.88 12.46
C ARG A 525 26.76 -8.05 11.19
N GLU A 526 26.46 -8.62 10.03
CA GLU A 526 26.50 -7.89 8.76
C GLU A 526 25.48 -6.74 8.74
N LEU A 527 24.24 -7.00 9.19
CA LEU A 527 23.21 -5.96 9.30
C LEU A 527 23.65 -4.83 10.22
N TYR A 528 24.16 -5.13 11.42
CA TYR A 528 24.64 -4.13 12.36
C TYR A 528 25.79 -3.31 11.77
N ASN A 529 26.82 -3.95 11.21
CA ASN A 529 27.98 -3.27 10.65
C ASN A 529 27.57 -2.33 9.50
N ALA A 530 26.69 -2.79 8.62
CA ALA A 530 26.16 -1.98 7.53
C ALA A 530 25.40 -0.75 8.07
N LEU A 531 24.54 -0.92 9.09
CA LEU A 531 23.79 0.18 9.69
C LEU A 531 24.70 1.17 10.41
N ALA A 532 25.69 0.72 11.16
CA ALA A 532 26.65 1.58 11.85
C ALA A 532 27.51 2.39 10.86
N ASN A 533 27.97 1.75 9.77
CA ASN A 533 28.70 2.42 8.70
C ASN A 533 27.81 3.44 7.95
N ALA A 534 26.55 3.09 7.67
CA ALA A 534 25.61 4.01 7.04
C ALA A 534 25.34 5.23 7.92
N ALA A 535 25.16 5.03 9.22
CA ALA A 535 24.94 6.12 10.18
C ALA A 535 26.13 7.08 10.28
N SER A 536 27.35 6.60 10.03
CA SER A 536 28.59 7.39 10.03
C SER A 536 29.08 7.84 8.65
N GLY A 537 28.29 7.61 7.58
CA GLY A 537 28.64 8.02 6.21
C GLY A 537 29.77 7.19 5.59
N LYS A 538 30.05 5.98 6.13
CA LYS A 538 31.14 5.08 5.72
C LYS A 538 30.62 3.78 5.10
N LEU A 539 29.42 3.80 4.51
CA LEU A 539 28.83 2.60 3.91
C LEU A 539 29.66 2.14 2.70
N ASP A 540 29.85 0.81 2.61
CA ASP A 540 30.56 0.19 1.50
C ASP A 540 29.82 0.40 0.18
N GLU A 541 30.58 0.68 -0.88
CA GLU A 541 30.02 0.92 -2.23
C GLU A 541 29.34 -0.33 -2.81
N GLN A 542 29.79 -1.53 -2.45
CA GLN A 542 29.15 -2.77 -2.87
C GLN A 542 27.74 -2.91 -2.28
N ILE A 543 27.56 -2.50 -1.01
CA ILE A 543 26.25 -2.46 -0.33
C ILE A 543 25.34 -1.43 -1.02
N ARG A 544 25.85 -0.24 -1.37
CA ARG A 544 25.06 0.77 -2.12
C ARG A 544 24.59 0.23 -3.46
N ARG A 545 25.49 -0.42 -4.22
CA ARG A 545 25.14 -1.02 -5.53
C ARG A 545 24.16 -2.17 -5.40
N ARG A 546 24.29 -3.02 -4.36
CA ARG A 546 23.32 -4.09 -4.07
C ARG A 546 21.95 -3.52 -3.77
N ALA A 547 21.86 -2.51 -2.90
CA ALA A 547 20.62 -1.81 -2.57
C ALA A 547 19.98 -1.16 -3.81
N ALA A 548 20.77 -0.48 -4.64
CA ALA A 548 20.27 0.16 -5.86
C ALA A 548 19.63 -0.86 -6.82
N ARG A 549 20.23 -2.04 -6.98
CA ARG A 549 19.66 -3.14 -7.79
C ARG A 549 18.33 -3.65 -7.22
N LEU A 550 18.23 -3.80 -5.90
CA LEU A 550 17.00 -4.25 -5.23
C LEU A 550 15.89 -3.21 -5.36
N VAL A 551 16.22 -1.94 -5.16
CA VAL A 551 15.28 -0.82 -5.31
C VAL A 551 14.83 -0.65 -6.77
N ALA A 552 15.69 -0.95 -7.75
CA ALA A 552 15.30 -0.96 -9.17
C ALA A 552 14.28 -2.06 -9.49
N LYS A 553 14.42 -3.24 -8.86
CA LYS A 553 13.44 -4.35 -9.00
C LYS A 553 12.14 -4.07 -8.25
N ARG A 554 12.21 -3.49 -7.06
CA ARG A 554 11.08 -3.17 -6.19
C ARG A 554 11.28 -1.79 -5.58
N PRO A 555 10.77 -0.75 -6.23
CA PRO A 555 10.92 0.64 -5.77
C PRO A 555 10.30 0.84 -4.38
N TRP A 556 10.90 1.76 -3.61
CA TRP A 556 10.27 2.29 -2.41
C TRP A 556 8.86 2.80 -2.70
N GLY A 557 7.96 2.62 -1.77
CA GLY A 557 6.65 3.22 -1.85
C GLY A 557 6.77 4.71 -2.12
N VAL A 558 6.08 5.18 -3.14
CA VAL A 558 6.15 6.58 -3.57
C VAL A 558 5.25 7.38 -2.64
N GLU A 559 5.83 8.32 -1.90
CA GLU A 559 5.10 9.53 -1.58
C GLU A 559 4.96 10.28 -2.91
N GLN A 560 3.77 10.28 -3.50
CA GLN A 560 3.57 11.07 -4.72
C GLN A 560 3.83 12.52 -4.39
N SER A 561 5.03 12.97 -4.76
CA SER A 561 5.37 14.39 -4.73
C SER A 561 4.41 15.13 -5.65
N SER A 562 3.74 16.11 -5.09
CA SER A 562 3.11 17.19 -5.84
C SER A 562 4.12 17.79 -6.82
N PHE A 563 3.92 17.59 -8.11
CA PHE A 563 4.36 18.45 -9.19
C PHE A 563 3.11 18.94 -9.92
#